data_2c71c4c4f1e02ad3605773c447a1c3d9
#
_entry.id   2c71c4c4f1e02ad3605773c447a1c3d9
#
_cell.length_a   1.000
_cell.length_b   1.000
_cell.length_c   1.000
_cell.angle_alpha   90.00
_cell.angle_beta   90.00
_cell.angle_gamma   90.00
#
_symmetry.space_group_name_H-M   'P 1'
#
loop_
_entity.id
_entity.type
_entity.pdbx_description
1 polymer ?
#
loop_
_entity_poly.entity_id
_entity_poly.type
_entity_poly.pdbx_seq_one_letter_code
_entity_poly.pdbx_strand_id
1 'polypeptide(L)'
;MPVLKVITINTWKAEEDYDARVLHLKKALYDLKPDLILLQECFEAPSIDKDTIREINRTFNYHLDYIQAREKIREFDGEAIQCFSNMGILSRLPIINSFHYPLPLALGDEMRFGQEIEILLENGKTGIVTNAHLTHINNKELIRFEQIKTISERIKVNKDKLQIIGGDFNCTSLSTEIQFLIKEANLIESFSFLHPDTPHFTLVDYFKKDIALGVDFLFISNSVKKIHIQEAVCCFKEPIAIPYGYCSDHFGMSLTIQYA
;
A
#
# COMPACT_ATOMS: atom_id res chain seq x y z
N MET A 1 -5.25 19.14 -17.52
CA MET A 1 -5.78 18.48 -16.30
C MET A 1 -4.58 18.02 -15.47
N PRO A 2 -4.59 18.21 -14.17
CA PRO A 2 -3.52 17.76 -13.31
C PRO A 2 -3.38 16.22 -13.35
N VAL A 3 -2.17 15.75 -13.07
CA VAL A 3 -1.80 14.33 -13.04
C VAL A 3 -1.42 13.96 -11.62
N LEU A 4 -1.76 12.77 -11.19
CA LEU A 4 -1.42 12.21 -9.89
C LEU A 4 -0.84 10.81 -10.06
N LYS A 5 0.36 10.60 -9.56
CA LYS A 5 1.01 9.29 -9.52
C LYS A 5 1.03 8.74 -8.09
N VAL A 6 0.51 7.55 -7.92
CA VAL A 6 0.40 6.84 -6.63
C VAL A 6 1.16 5.54 -6.70
N ILE A 7 1.91 5.22 -5.66
CA ILE A 7 2.58 3.93 -5.51
C ILE A 7 2.17 3.30 -4.17
N THR A 8 1.94 1.99 -4.17
CA THR A 8 1.83 1.19 -2.95
C THR A 8 2.91 0.11 -2.93
N ILE A 9 3.47 -0.18 -1.77
CA ILE A 9 4.47 -1.23 -1.56
C ILE A 9 4.48 -1.72 -0.10
N ASN A 10 4.38 -3.04 0.09
CA ASN A 10 4.74 -3.70 1.33
C ASN A 10 6.26 -3.77 1.41
N THR A 11 6.88 -3.24 2.47
CA THR A 11 8.34 -3.06 2.58
C THR A 11 9.06 -4.23 3.25
N TRP A 12 8.31 -5.28 3.64
CA TRP A 12 8.86 -6.52 4.18
C TRP A 12 9.72 -6.36 5.45
N LYS A 13 9.33 -5.48 6.34
CA LYS A 13 9.93 -5.31 7.68
C LYS A 13 11.47 -5.21 7.63
N ALA A 14 12.14 -5.90 8.59
CA ALA A 14 13.60 -5.97 8.71
C ALA A 14 14.21 -7.25 8.10
N GLU A 15 13.45 -7.97 7.28
CA GLU A 15 13.89 -9.25 6.73
C GLU A 15 15.09 -9.08 5.78
N GLU A 16 15.96 -10.08 5.69
CA GLU A 16 17.14 -10.13 4.82
C GLU A 16 18.08 -8.90 5.01
N ASP A 17 18.77 -8.46 3.98
CA ASP A 17 19.63 -7.27 4.00
C ASP A 17 18.77 -5.98 3.97
N TYR A 18 18.27 -5.61 5.13
CA TYR A 18 17.37 -4.46 5.31
C TYR A 18 17.94 -3.16 4.73
N ASP A 19 19.20 -2.83 5.04
CA ASP A 19 19.78 -1.55 4.64
C ASP A 19 19.95 -1.46 3.11
N ALA A 20 20.41 -2.52 2.48
CA ALA A 20 20.52 -2.57 1.02
C ALA A 20 19.14 -2.51 0.36
N ARG A 21 18.14 -3.24 0.88
CA ARG A 21 16.77 -3.23 0.35
C ARG A 21 16.13 -1.83 0.42
N VAL A 22 16.21 -1.18 1.59
CA VAL A 22 15.66 0.17 1.77
C VAL A 22 16.37 1.19 0.90
N LEU A 23 17.70 1.10 0.76
CA LEU A 23 18.47 1.97 -0.13
C LEU A 23 18.02 1.85 -1.59
N HIS A 24 17.85 0.62 -2.09
CA HIS A 24 17.37 0.38 -3.45
C HIS A 24 15.91 0.84 -3.65
N LEU A 25 15.05 0.58 -2.68
CA LEU A 25 13.66 1.04 -2.71
C LEU A 25 13.58 2.58 -2.78
N LYS A 26 14.36 3.28 -1.96
CA LYS A 26 14.47 4.76 -2.00
C LYS A 26 14.86 5.26 -3.38
N LYS A 27 15.89 4.67 -3.98
CA LYS A 27 16.35 5.05 -5.33
C LYS A 27 15.26 4.80 -6.38
N ALA A 28 14.63 3.62 -6.37
CA ALA A 28 13.59 3.28 -7.33
C ALA A 28 12.36 4.20 -7.18
N LEU A 29 11.94 4.51 -5.96
CA LEU A 29 10.88 5.50 -5.70
C LEU A 29 11.26 6.90 -6.19
N TYR A 30 12.51 7.34 -5.97
CA TYR A 30 12.99 8.64 -6.45
C TYR A 30 12.94 8.74 -7.97
N ASP A 31 13.30 7.68 -8.69
CA ASP A 31 13.28 7.64 -10.16
C ASP A 31 11.83 7.67 -10.71
N LEU A 32 10.89 7.04 -10.00
CA LEU A 32 9.46 7.01 -10.36
C LEU A 32 8.71 8.31 -10.05
N LYS A 33 9.20 9.15 -9.14
CA LYS A 33 8.63 10.45 -8.75
C LYS A 33 7.14 10.40 -8.43
N PRO A 34 6.68 9.55 -7.51
CA PRO A 34 5.27 9.49 -7.13
C PRO A 34 4.85 10.76 -6.37
N ASP A 35 3.57 11.12 -6.47
CA ASP A 35 2.96 12.15 -5.63
C ASP A 35 2.50 11.61 -4.28
N LEU A 36 2.13 10.33 -4.26
CA LEU A 36 1.65 9.60 -3.09
C LEU A 36 2.38 8.25 -2.99
N ILE A 37 2.80 7.88 -1.77
CA ILE A 37 3.42 6.59 -1.48
C ILE A 37 2.69 5.96 -0.28
N LEU A 38 2.09 4.80 -0.48
CA LEU A 38 1.41 4.01 0.54
C LEU A 38 2.33 2.86 0.94
N LEU A 39 2.71 2.83 2.21
CA LEU A 39 3.71 1.92 2.74
C LEU A 39 3.09 0.97 3.76
N GLN A 40 3.39 -0.32 3.66
CA GLN A 40 2.98 -1.34 4.62
C GLN A 40 4.23 -2.07 5.13
N GLU A 41 4.11 -2.71 6.29
CA GLU A 41 5.18 -3.45 6.96
C GLU A 41 6.48 -2.67 7.18
N CYS A 42 6.38 -1.38 7.42
CA CYS A 42 7.54 -0.53 7.64
C CYS A 42 8.20 -0.83 8.99
N PHE A 43 9.45 -1.25 8.95
CA PHE A 43 10.24 -1.53 10.15
C PHE A 43 10.61 -0.23 10.87
N GLU A 44 10.43 -0.25 12.18
CA GLU A 44 10.95 0.79 13.10
C GLU A 44 11.58 0.11 14.31
N ALA A 45 12.79 0.50 14.67
CA ALA A 45 13.51 0.07 15.85
C ALA A 45 14.29 1.26 16.45
N PRO A 46 13.69 1.98 17.42
CA PRO A 46 14.31 3.19 17.99
C PRO A 46 15.66 2.97 18.64
N SER A 47 15.88 1.78 19.24
CA SER A 47 17.14 1.44 19.92
C SER A 47 18.38 1.42 19.00
N ILE A 48 18.15 1.24 17.69
CA ILE A 48 19.20 1.18 16.67
C ILE A 48 19.01 2.24 15.56
N ASP A 49 18.16 3.24 15.79
CA ASP A 49 17.88 4.37 14.87
C ASP A 49 17.45 3.91 13.46
N LYS A 50 16.61 2.87 13.38
CA LYS A 50 16.03 2.39 12.12
C LYS A 50 14.56 2.78 12.02
N ASP A 51 14.16 3.37 10.89
CA ASP A 51 12.77 3.73 10.57
C ASP A 51 12.60 3.83 9.06
N THR A 52 12.00 2.81 8.45
CA THR A 52 11.81 2.71 7.00
C THR A 52 11.06 3.92 6.43
N ILE A 53 10.00 4.39 7.12
CA ILE A 53 9.17 5.49 6.61
C ILE A 53 9.98 6.79 6.58
N ARG A 54 10.68 7.10 7.69
CA ARG A 54 11.52 8.30 7.76
C ARG A 54 12.69 8.23 6.82
N GLU A 55 13.33 7.06 6.68
CA GLU A 55 14.43 6.87 5.72
C GLU A 55 13.98 7.14 4.28
N ILE A 56 12.82 6.65 3.88
CA ILE A 56 12.24 6.96 2.56
C ILE A 56 11.92 8.46 2.47
N ASN A 57 11.26 9.03 3.49
CA ASN A 57 10.81 10.42 3.46
C ASN A 57 11.95 11.46 3.47
N ARG A 58 13.12 11.13 4.01
CA ARG A 58 14.33 11.97 3.88
C ARG A 58 14.69 12.30 2.44
N THR A 59 14.32 11.43 1.49
CA THR A 59 14.54 11.65 0.05
C THR A 59 13.53 12.61 -0.55
N PHE A 60 12.27 12.60 -0.07
CA PHE A 60 11.15 13.32 -0.68
C PHE A 60 10.77 14.58 0.08
N ASN A 61 10.95 14.59 1.40
CA ASN A 61 10.47 15.66 2.29
C ASN A 61 8.96 15.94 2.08
N TYR A 62 8.17 14.88 1.96
CA TYR A 62 6.72 14.92 1.80
C TYR A 62 6.00 15.06 3.13
N HIS A 63 4.74 15.50 3.08
CA HIS A 63 3.84 15.38 4.22
C HIS A 63 3.69 13.90 4.58
N LEU A 64 3.68 13.60 5.87
CA LEU A 64 3.65 12.25 6.40
C LEU A 64 2.43 12.06 7.30
N ASP A 65 1.66 11.02 7.04
CA ASP A 65 0.77 10.38 7.99
C ASP A 65 1.31 8.99 8.34
N TYR A 66 1.24 8.61 9.62
CA TYR A 66 1.95 7.46 10.16
C TYR A 66 1.11 6.75 11.21
N ILE A 67 1.13 5.41 11.19
CA ILE A 67 0.54 4.55 12.21
C ILE A 67 1.60 3.59 12.74
N GLN A 68 1.83 3.63 14.05
CA GLN A 68 2.55 2.57 14.74
C GLN A 68 1.59 1.39 14.96
N ALA A 69 1.76 0.32 14.18
CA ALA A 69 0.74 -0.70 14.10
C ALA A 69 1.02 -1.94 14.97
N ARG A 70 2.19 -2.54 14.86
CA ARG A 70 2.49 -3.83 15.50
C ARG A 70 3.82 -3.79 16.20
N GLU A 71 3.80 -4.02 17.51
CA GLU A 71 5.00 -4.15 18.34
C GLU A 71 5.46 -5.60 18.40
N LYS A 72 6.77 -5.85 18.26
CA LYS A 72 7.39 -7.16 18.34
C LYS A 72 8.79 -7.08 18.94
N ILE A 73 9.24 -8.21 19.50
CA ILE A 73 10.66 -8.44 19.74
C ILE A 73 11.17 -9.28 18.56
N ARG A 74 12.24 -8.81 17.91
CA ARG A 74 12.91 -9.50 16.81
C ARG A 74 14.40 -9.58 17.06
N GLU A 75 15.03 -10.59 16.47
CA GLU A 75 16.47 -10.64 16.34
C GLU A 75 16.90 -9.74 15.18
N PHE A 76 17.84 -8.85 15.42
CA PHE A 76 18.48 -8.00 14.43
C PHE A 76 19.98 -7.92 14.76
N ASP A 77 20.83 -8.32 13.81
CA ASP A 77 22.31 -8.44 13.99
C ASP A 77 22.72 -9.23 15.24
N GLY A 78 21.95 -10.28 15.57
CA GLY A 78 22.22 -11.16 16.72
C GLY A 78 21.73 -10.65 18.08
N GLU A 79 21.03 -9.50 18.11
CA GLU A 79 20.45 -8.94 19.33
C GLU A 79 18.91 -8.95 19.29
N ALA A 80 18.28 -9.26 20.40
CA ALA A 80 16.82 -9.19 20.55
C ALA A 80 16.41 -7.72 20.80
N ILE A 81 15.75 -7.11 19.85
CA ILE A 81 15.34 -5.70 19.93
C ILE A 81 13.82 -5.54 19.88
N GLN A 82 13.32 -4.54 20.59
CA GLN A 82 11.94 -4.09 20.44
C GLN A 82 11.79 -3.33 19.14
N CYS A 83 10.84 -3.73 18.32
CA CYS A 83 10.59 -3.11 17.02
C CYS A 83 9.11 -3.06 16.69
N PHE A 84 8.79 -2.30 15.65
CA PHE A 84 7.43 -2.11 15.18
C PHE A 84 7.34 -2.42 13.68
N SER A 85 6.15 -2.83 13.25
CA SER A 85 5.80 -2.97 11.85
C SER A 85 4.66 -2.00 11.55
N ASN A 86 4.99 -0.92 10.88
CA ASN A 86 4.16 0.27 10.77
C ASN A 86 3.52 0.42 9.39
N MET A 87 2.61 1.38 9.29
CA MET A 87 2.04 1.85 8.03
C MET A 87 2.28 3.35 7.87
N GLY A 88 2.46 3.81 6.64
CA GLY A 88 2.65 5.22 6.34
C GLY A 88 2.08 5.65 5.01
N ILE A 89 1.65 6.90 4.94
CA ILE A 89 1.35 7.59 3.68
C ILE A 89 2.25 8.82 3.58
N LEU A 90 3.04 8.88 2.51
CA LEU A 90 3.79 10.07 2.14
C LEU A 90 3.04 10.79 1.01
N SER A 91 2.87 12.10 1.15
CA SER A 91 2.14 12.91 0.18
C SER A 91 2.91 14.17 -0.21
N ARG A 92 3.15 14.37 -1.52
CA ARG A 92 3.63 15.65 -2.06
C ARG A 92 2.57 16.75 -1.87
N LEU A 93 1.29 16.37 -1.87
CA LEU A 93 0.17 17.28 -1.71
C LEU A 93 -0.10 17.50 -0.20
N PRO A 94 -0.61 18.69 0.19
CA PRO A 94 -0.94 18.95 1.57
C PRO A 94 -1.96 17.96 2.14
N ILE A 95 -1.65 17.35 3.28
CA ILE A 95 -2.60 16.58 4.07
C ILE A 95 -3.38 17.56 4.93
N ILE A 96 -4.72 17.59 4.78
CA ILE A 96 -5.60 18.49 5.51
C ILE A 96 -6.34 17.81 6.64
N ASN A 97 -6.45 16.48 6.58
CA ASN A 97 -7.02 15.66 7.64
C ASN A 97 -6.47 14.24 7.58
N SER A 98 -6.45 13.54 8.72
CA SER A 98 -6.11 12.12 8.78
C SER A 98 -7.03 11.39 9.75
N PHE A 99 -7.31 10.12 9.43
CA PHE A 99 -8.19 9.28 10.21
C PHE A 99 -7.70 7.83 10.19
N HIS A 100 -7.47 7.27 11.37
CA HIS A 100 -7.08 5.89 11.55
C HIS A 100 -8.21 5.12 12.23
N TYR A 101 -8.57 3.97 11.69
CA TYR A 101 -9.64 3.16 12.25
C TYR A 101 -9.23 1.69 12.35
N PRO A 102 -9.56 1.02 13.48
CA PRO A 102 -9.25 -0.38 13.64
C PRO A 102 -10.06 -1.23 12.67
N LEU A 103 -9.43 -2.26 12.14
CA LEU A 103 -10.08 -3.30 11.35
C LEU A 103 -10.37 -4.53 12.22
N PRO A 104 -11.41 -5.32 11.91
CA PRO A 104 -11.71 -6.57 12.59
C PRO A 104 -10.49 -7.49 12.68
N LEU A 105 -10.30 -8.17 13.81
CA LEU A 105 -9.15 -9.01 14.09
C LEU A 105 -9.48 -10.49 14.03
N ALA A 106 -8.60 -11.28 13.42
CA ALA A 106 -8.60 -12.73 13.56
C ALA A 106 -7.94 -13.16 14.90
N LEU A 107 -8.38 -14.26 15.45
CA LEU A 107 -7.68 -14.86 16.61
C LEU A 107 -6.23 -15.19 16.20
N GLY A 108 -5.28 -14.64 16.95
CA GLY A 108 -3.84 -14.79 16.69
C GLY A 108 -3.27 -13.79 15.68
N ASP A 109 -4.10 -12.87 15.15
CA ASP A 109 -3.61 -11.73 14.36
C ASP A 109 -3.27 -10.55 15.28
N GLU A 110 -2.52 -9.62 14.75
CA GLU A 110 -2.13 -8.38 15.40
C GLU A 110 -3.02 -7.24 14.91
N MET A 111 -2.98 -6.10 15.61
CA MET A 111 -3.79 -4.94 15.27
C MET A 111 -3.63 -4.55 13.80
N ARG A 112 -4.76 -4.39 13.12
CA ARG A 112 -4.87 -3.96 11.74
C ARG A 112 -5.65 -2.65 11.68
N PHE A 113 -5.24 -1.77 10.78
CA PHE A 113 -5.86 -0.46 10.62
C PHE A 113 -6.16 -0.18 9.14
N GLY A 114 -7.23 0.57 8.91
CA GLY A 114 -7.36 1.40 7.73
C GLY A 114 -6.79 2.78 8.05
N GLN A 115 -5.87 3.24 7.22
CA GLN A 115 -5.24 4.55 7.29
C GLN A 115 -5.80 5.41 6.17
N GLU A 116 -6.45 6.51 6.53
CA GLU A 116 -7.13 7.42 5.59
C GLU A 116 -6.60 8.84 5.77
N ILE A 117 -6.23 9.49 4.70
CA ILE A 117 -5.90 10.91 4.67
C ILE A 117 -6.80 11.66 3.68
N GLU A 118 -7.09 12.91 3.98
CA GLU A 118 -7.67 13.85 3.05
C GLU A 118 -6.59 14.82 2.56
N ILE A 119 -6.43 14.91 1.24
CA ILE A 119 -5.42 15.74 0.58
C ILE A 119 -6.06 16.90 -0.17
N LEU A 120 -5.34 18.02 -0.27
CA LEU A 120 -5.72 19.13 -1.14
C LEU A 120 -5.15 18.92 -2.54
N LEU A 121 -6.02 18.71 -3.51
CA LEU A 121 -5.67 18.50 -4.92
C LEU A 121 -5.30 19.82 -5.62
N GLU A 122 -4.52 19.76 -6.70
CA GLU A 122 -4.08 20.94 -7.46
C GLU A 122 -5.22 21.73 -8.09
N ASN A 123 -6.38 21.12 -8.29
CA ASN A 123 -7.60 21.81 -8.77
C ASN A 123 -8.41 22.50 -7.66
N GLY A 124 -7.88 22.54 -6.41
CA GLY A 124 -8.53 23.14 -5.24
C GLY A 124 -9.61 22.30 -4.57
N LYS A 125 -9.91 21.11 -5.09
CA LYS A 125 -10.80 20.13 -4.45
C LYS A 125 -10.04 19.27 -3.45
N THR A 126 -10.76 18.42 -2.73
CA THR A 126 -10.14 17.43 -1.85
C THR A 126 -10.29 16.03 -2.41
N GLY A 127 -9.33 15.16 -2.09
CA GLY A 127 -9.35 13.75 -2.40
C GLY A 127 -9.05 12.92 -1.15
N ILE A 128 -9.51 11.70 -1.12
CA ILE A 128 -9.28 10.74 -0.04
C ILE A 128 -8.30 9.68 -0.52
N VAL A 129 -7.34 9.36 0.32
CA VAL A 129 -6.37 8.28 0.07
C VAL A 129 -6.44 7.31 1.24
N THR A 130 -6.67 6.05 0.96
CA THR A 130 -6.74 4.98 1.96
C THR A 130 -5.62 3.99 1.74
N ASN A 131 -4.84 3.72 2.78
CA ASN A 131 -3.83 2.68 2.85
C ASN A 131 -4.35 1.53 3.72
N ALA A 132 -4.28 0.31 3.24
CA ALA A 132 -4.76 -0.89 3.94
C ALA A 132 -3.71 -2.00 3.96
N HIS A 133 -3.67 -2.75 5.05
CA HIS A 133 -2.92 -4.00 5.13
C HIS A 133 -3.78 -5.04 5.86
N LEU A 134 -4.40 -5.95 5.10
CA LEU A 134 -5.34 -6.93 5.64
C LEU A 134 -4.64 -8.15 6.24
N THR A 135 -5.41 -8.98 6.96
CA THR A 135 -4.87 -10.20 7.56
C THR A 135 -4.37 -11.20 6.50
N HIS A 136 -3.16 -11.72 6.71
CA HIS A 136 -2.56 -12.78 5.89
C HIS A 136 -2.85 -14.20 6.43
N ILE A 137 -3.49 -14.31 7.61
CA ILE A 137 -3.71 -15.61 8.25
C ILE A 137 -4.60 -16.48 7.37
N ASN A 138 -4.11 -17.68 7.05
CA ASN A 138 -4.84 -18.67 6.26
C ASN A 138 -6.15 -19.08 6.93
N ASN A 139 -7.17 -19.44 6.15
CA ASN A 139 -8.52 -19.81 6.60
C ASN A 139 -9.21 -18.70 7.43
N LYS A 140 -8.92 -17.43 7.14
CA LYS A 140 -9.53 -16.26 7.76
C LYS A 140 -10.21 -15.34 6.74
N GLU A 141 -10.73 -15.92 5.65
CA GLU A 141 -11.46 -15.20 4.60
C GLU A 141 -12.62 -14.39 5.18
N LEU A 142 -13.34 -14.93 6.16
CA LEU A 142 -14.43 -14.22 6.84
C LEU A 142 -13.94 -12.94 7.54
N ILE A 143 -12.77 -12.98 8.16
CA ILE A 143 -12.20 -11.80 8.82
C ILE A 143 -11.73 -10.79 7.79
N ARG A 144 -11.06 -11.21 6.70
CA ARG A 144 -10.71 -10.30 5.59
C ARG A 144 -11.96 -9.68 4.98
N PHE A 145 -13.02 -10.46 4.83
CA PHE A 145 -14.29 -9.95 4.34
C PHE A 145 -14.87 -8.85 5.25
N GLU A 146 -14.86 -9.03 6.57
CA GLU A 146 -15.30 -8.00 7.52
C GLU A 146 -14.36 -6.77 7.52
N GLN A 147 -13.04 -6.97 7.35
CA GLN A 147 -12.10 -5.87 7.17
C GLN A 147 -12.42 -5.05 5.91
N ILE A 148 -12.66 -5.72 4.80
CA ILE A 148 -13.05 -5.09 3.53
C ILE A 148 -14.41 -4.39 3.63
N LYS A 149 -15.36 -4.99 4.32
CA LYS A 149 -16.66 -4.36 4.57
C LYS A 149 -16.52 -3.05 5.34
N THR A 150 -15.68 -3.03 6.39
CA THR A 150 -15.37 -1.81 7.14
C THR A 150 -14.76 -0.73 6.24
N ILE A 151 -13.80 -1.08 5.37
CA ILE A 151 -13.21 -0.16 4.39
C ILE A 151 -14.27 0.33 3.39
N SER A 152 -15.11 -0.57 2.86
CA SER A 152 -16.18 -0.22 1.92
C SER A 152 -17.17 0.79 2.52
N GLU A 153 -17.55 0.62 3.79
CA GLU A 153 -18.44 1.56 4.48
C GLU A 153 -17.81 2.96 4.60
N ARG A 154 -16.49 3.04 4.87
CA ARG A 154 -15.75 4.31 4.89
C ARG A 154 -15.71 4.99 3.52
N ILE A 155 -15.47 4.23 2.46
CA ILE A 155 -15.46 4.75 1.09
C ILE A 155 -16.83 5.37 0.72
N LYS A 156 -17.92 4.72 1.09
CA LYS A 156 -19.29 5.20 0.83
C LYS A 156 -19.61 6.56 1.47
N VAL A 157 -18.98 6.90 2.61
CA VAL A 157 -19.15 8.20 3.26
C VAL A 157 -18.63 9.35 2.38
N ASN A 158 -17.57 9.12 1.63
CA ASN A 158 -16.88 10.12 0.81
C ASN A 158 -17.12 9.94 -0.70
N LYS A 159 -18.24 9.34 -1.10
CA LYS A 159 -18.53 8.92 -2.49
C LYS A 159 -18.41 10.02 -3.55
N ASP A 160 -18.56 11.29 -3.16
CA ASP A 160 -18.52 12.44 -4.08
C ASP A 160 -17.10 13.01 -4.25
N LYS A 161 -16.12 12.50 -3.51
CA LYS A 161 -14.71 12.88 -3.63
C LYS A 161 -13.93 11.88 -4.52
N LEU A 162 -12.83 12.35 -5.10
CA LEU A 162 -11.83 11.45 -5.66
C LEU A 162 -11.31 10.56 -4.52
N GLN A 163 -11.38 9.25 -4.67
CA GLN A 163 -10.85 8.31 -3.70
C GLN A 163 -9.88 7.36 -4.36
N ILE A 164 -8.73 7.16 -3.72
CA ILE A 164 -7.70 6.21 -4.10
C ILE A 164 -7.49 5.28 -2.91
N ILE A 165 -7.62 4.00 -3.15
CA ILE A 165 -7.47 2.97 -2.13
C ILE A 165 -6.35 2.03 -2.57
N GLY A 166 -5.37 1.80 -1.72
CA GLY A 166 -4.28 0.88 -2.04
C GLY A 166 -3.73 0.16 -0.83
N GLY A 167 -2.86 -0.79 -1.09
CA GLY A 167 -2.19 -1.56 -0.05
C GLY A 167 -2.09 -3.04 -0.36
N ASP A 168 -1.71 -3.80 0.67
CA ASP A 168 -1.66 -5.25 0.67
C ASP A 168 -2.97 -5.83 1.22
N PHE A 169 -3.77 -6.42 0.34
CA PHE A 169 -5.07 -6.99 0.69
C PHE A 169 -4.99 -8.48 1.07
N ASN A 170 -3.84 -9.12 0.92
CA ASN A 170 -3.62 -10.53 1.24
C ASN A 170 -4.66 -11.50 0.64
N CYS A 171 -5.26 -11.13 -0.47
CA CYS A 171 -6.18 -11.94 -1.26
C CYS A 171 -6.13 -11.51 -2.74
N THR A 172 -6.50 -12.40 -3.64
CA THR A 172 -6.38 -12.15 -5.08
C THR A 172 -7.56 -11.37 -5.66
N SER A 173 -7.41 -10.85 -6.86
CA SER A 173 -8.46 -10.13 -7.59
C SER A 173 -9.74 -10.94 -7.80
N LEU A 174 -9.64 -12.28 -7.84
CA LEU A 174 -10.78 -13.19 -8.01
C LEU A 174 -11.46 -13.56 -6.69
N SER A 175 -10.91 -13.16 -5.55
CA SER A 175 -11.50 -13.46 -4.25
C SER A 175 -12.84 -12.74 -4.05
N THR A 176 -13.71 -13.35 -3.25
CA THR A 176 -15.03 -12.78 -2.90
C THR A 176 -14.89 -11.42 -2.25
N GLU A 177 -13.84 -11.23 -1.46
CA GLU A 177 -13.54 -10.01 -0.73
C GLU A 177 -13.26 -8.84 -1.69
N ILE A 178 -12.39 -9.03 -2.68
CA ILE A 178 -12.06 -7.99 -3.66
C ILE A 178 -13.24 -7.70 -4.58
N GLN A 179 -13.94 -8.73 -5.04
CA GLN A 179 -15.14 -8.57 -5.87
C GLN A 179 -16.26 -7.80 -5.12
N PHE A 180 -16.42 -8.08 -3.82
CA PHE A 180 -17.34 -7.33 -2.96
C PHE A 180 -16.92 -5.85 -2.86
N LEU A 181 -15.64 -5.56 -2.59
CA LEU A 181 -15.11 -4.20 -2.48
C LEU A 181 -15.38 -3.39 -3.75
N ILE A 182 -15.02 -3.95 -4.90
CA ILE A 182 -15.23 -3.31 -6.22
C ILE A 182 -16.69 -2.95 -6.42
N LYS A 183 -17.58 -3.92 -6.19
CA LYS A 183 -19.02 -3.76 -6.41
C LYS A 183 -19.65 -2.77 -5.42
N GLU A 184 -19.44 -2.99 -4.13
CA GLU A 184 -20.12 -2.24 -3.07
C GLU A 184 -19.64 -0.80 -2.92
N ALA A 185 -18.34 -0.57 -3.14
CA ALA A 185 -17.77 0.77 -3.08
C ALA A 185 -17.69 1.47 -4.46
N ASN A 186 -18.19 0.83 -5.51
CA ASN A 186 -18.14 1.33 -6.89
C ASN A 186 -16.74 1.77 -7.31
N LEU A 187 -15.80 0.83 -7.27
CA LEU A 187 -14.39 1.05 -7.57
C LEU A 187 -13.98 0.43 -8.92
N ILE A 188 -12.93 0.97 -9.47
CA ILE A 188 -12.18 0.38 -10.58
C ILE A 188 -10.87 -0.16 -10.00
N GLU A 189 -10.58 -1.45 -10.19
CA GLU A 189 -9.24 -1.99 -9.95
C GLU A 189 -8.37 -1.61 -11.15
N SER A 190 -7.35 -0.80 -10.90
CA SER A 190 -6.66 -0.05 -11.95
C SER A 190 -5.85 -0.92 -12.90
N PHE A 191 -5.20 -2.00 -12.40
CA PHE A 191 -4.38 -2.87 -13.23
C PHE A 191 -5.23 -3.71 -14.18
N SER A 192 -6.23 -4.45 -13.66
CA SER A 192 -7.11 -5.28 -14.48
C SER A 192 -7.95 -4.45 -15.45
N PHE A 193 -8.24 -3.20 -15.12
CA PHE A 193 -8.95 -2.27 -16.02
C PHE A 193 -8.13 -1.98 -17.29
N LEU A 194 -6.82 -1.74 -17.17
CA LEU A 194 -5.95 -1.49 -18.33
C LEU A 194 -5.42 -2.77 -18.97
N HIS A 195 -5.32 -3.86 -18.21
CA HIS A 195 -4.68 -5.12 -18.62
C HIS A 195 -5.59 -6.33 -18.37
N PRO A 196 -6.79 -6.40 -18.96
CA PRO A 196 -7.81 -7.40 -18.64
C PRO A 196 -7.34 -8.85 -18.87
N ASP A 197 -6.42 -9.06 -19.81
CA ASP A 197 -5.91 -10.37 -20.18
C ASP A 197 -4.52 -10.69 -19.58
N THR A 198 -4.01 -9.82 -18.71
CA THR A 198 -2.67 -9.96 -18.12
C THR A 198 -2.78 -10.46 -16.68
N PRO A 199 -2.08 -11.54 -16.31
CA PRO A 199 -2.03 -11.97 -14.92
C PRO A 199 -1.46 -10.87 -14.00
N HIS A 200 -2.15 -10.63 -12.89
CA HIS A 200 -1.68 -9.76 -11.83
C HIS A 200 -0.88 -10.58 -10.82
N PHE A 201 0.37 -10.21 -10.54
CA PHE A 201 1.17 -10.83 -9.51
C PHE A 201 2.11 -9.82 -8.85
N THR A 202 2.15 -9.87 -7.52
CA THR A 202 2.97 -9.00 -6.69
C THR A 202 3.80 -9.75 -5.67
N LEU A 203 3.55 -11.04 -5.41
CA LEU A 203 4.37 -11.84 -4.49
C LEU A 203 5.58 -12.46 -5.21
N VAL A 204 6.79 -12.10 -4.76
CA VAL A 204 8.07 -12.49 -5.40
C VAL A 204 8.28 -14.00 -5.39
N ASP A 205 7.99 -14.70 -4.31
CA ASP A 205 8.16 -16.15 -4.24
C ASP A 205 7.25 -16.90 -5.22
N TYR A 206 6.03 -16.40 -5.41
CA TYR A 206 5.10 -16.95 -6.41
C TYR A 206 5.54 -16.60 -7.82
N PHE A 207 6.10 -15.40 -8.04
CA PHE A 207 6.70 -15.03 -9.30
C PHE A 207 7.87 -15.95 -9.69
N LYS A 208 8.79 -16.22 -8.74
CA LYS A 208 9.91 -17.16 -8.94
C LYS A 208 9.46 -18.59 -9.25
N LYS A 209 8.22 -18.96 -8.90
CA LYS A 209 7.58 -20.24 -9.17
C LYS A 209 6.67 -20.22 -10.41
N ASP A 210 6.67 -19.13 -11.18
CA ASP A 210 5.76 -18.89 -12.31
C ASP A 210 4.26 -18.95 -11.93
N ILE A 211 3.93 -18.53 -10.70
CA ILE A 211 2.56 -18.46 -10.21
C ILE A 211 2.12 -17.00 -10.13
N ALA A 212 1.08 -16.64 -10.89
CA ALA A 212 0.49 -15.32 -10.84
C ALA A 212 -0.38 -15.16 -9.58
N LEU A 213 0.17 -14.53 -8.53
CA LEU A 213 -0.55 -14.23 -7.29
C LEU A 213 -0.34 -12.76 -6.94
N GLY A 214 -1.33 -11.93 -7.25
CA GLY A 214 -1.37 -10.51 -6.93
C GLY A 214 -2.25 -10.26 -5.69
N VAL A 215 -1.69 -9.61 -4.69
CA VAL A 215 -2.37 -9.28 -3.43
C VAL A 215 -2.29 -7.79 -3.11
N ASP A 216 -1.46 -7.05 -3.83
CA ASP A 216 -1.32 -5.61 -3.71
C ASP A 216 -2.13 -4.92 -4.80
N PHE A 217 -2.91 -3.91 -4.45
CA PHE A 217 -3.84 -3.25 -5.37
C PHE A 217 -3.80 -1.74 -5.23
N LEU A 218 -4.21 -1.09 -6.34
CA LEU A 218 -4.63 0.30 -6.35
C LEU A 218 -6.01 0.40 -7.02
N PHE A 219 -6.97 0.87 -6.25
CA PHE A 219 -8.34 1.13 -6.71
C PHE A 219 -8.61 2.61 -6.80
N ILE A 220 -9.53 2.99 -7.67
CA ILE A 220 -10.01 4.35 -7.80
C ILE A 220 -11.53 4.40 -7.81
N SER A 221 -12.12 5.43 -7.20
CA SER A 221 -13.58 5.62 -7.21
C SER A 221 -14.09 5.89 -8.62
N ASN A 222 -15.11 5.13 -9.04
CA ASN A 222 -15.79 5.28 -10.32
C ASN A 222 -16.92 6.34 -10.30
N SER A 223 -17.22 6.89 -9.12
CA SER A 223 -18.29 7.86 -8.91
C SER A 223 -17.93 9.28 -9.37
N VAL A 224 -16.64 9.61 -9.48
CA VAL A 224 -16.15 10.91 -9.89
C VAL A 224 -15.99 10.96 -11.39
N LYS A 225 -16.76 11.84 -12.05
CA LYS A 225 -16.66 12.06 -13.51
C LYS A 225 -15.32 12.71 -13.87
N LYS A 226 -14.78 12.37 -15.05
CA LYS A 226 -13.53 12.94 -15.61
C LYS A 226 -12.24 12.50 -14.89
N ILE A 227 -12.18 11.24 -14.50
CA ILE A 227 -10.92 10.60 -14.17
C ILE A 227 -10.50 9.75 -15.37
N HIS A 228 -9.24 9.83 -15.73
CA HIS A 228 -8.64 9.00 -16.78
C HIS A 228 -7.44 8.27 -16.20
N ILE A 229 -7.48 6.94 -16.19
CA ILE A 229 -6.36 6.09 -15.81
C ILE A 229 -5.41 6.06 -17.00
N GLN A 230 -4.21 6.63 -16.83
CA GLN A 230 -3.19 6.70 -17.88
C GLN A 230 -2.27 5.49 -17.87
N GLU A 231 -1.93 5.03 -16.65
CA GLU A 231 -1.01 3.92 -16.44
C GLU A 231 -1.37 3.19 -15.14
N ALA A 232 -1.29 1.87 -15.17
CA ALA A 232 -1.34 1.02 -13.97
C ALA A 232 -0.37 -0.17 -14.20
N VAL A 233 0.72 -0.21 -13.44
CA VAL A 233 1.79 -1.20 -13.65
C VAL A 233 2.33 -1.73 -12.33
N CYS A 234 2.82 -2.96 -12.39
CA CYS A 234 3.62 -3.54 -11.32
C CYS A 234 5.05 -2.97 -11.39
N CYS A 235 5.58 -2.45 -10.29
CA CYS A 235 6.90 -1.83 -10.19
C CYS A 235 7.82 -2.56 -9.20
N PHE A 236 9.11 -2.18 -9.15
CA PHE A 236 10.17 -2.79 -8.31
C PHE A 236 10.45 -4.26 -8.64
N LYS A 237 10.23 -4.65 -9.90
CA LYS A 237 10.46 -6.01 -10.40
C LYS A 237 11.92 -6.26 -10.80
N GLU A 238 12.74 -5.23 -10.83
CA GLU A 238 14.14 -5.35 -11.21
C GLU A 238 14.95 -6.01 -10.09
N PRO A 239 15.70 -7.08 -10.42
CA PRO A 239 16.59 -7.72 -9.45
C PRO A 239 17.67 -6.74 -8.96
N ILE A 240 18.01 -6.84 -7.68
CA ILE A 240 19.10 -6.07 -7.05
C ILE A 240 20.20 -7.02 -6.57
N ALA A 241 21.42 -6.49 -6.40
CA ALA A 241 22.60 -7.27 -6.06
C ALA A 241 22.68 -7.61 -4.56
N ILE A 242 21.68 -8.35 -4.06
CA ILE A 242 21.64 -8.93 -2.70
C ILE A 242 21.21 -10.40 -2.79
N PRO A 243 21.43 -11.24 -1.76
CA PRO A 243 21.12 -12.66 -1.81
C PRO A 243 19.67 -12.99 -2.16
N TYR A 244 18.71 -12.24 -1.63
CA TYR A 244 17.29 -12.42 -1.95
C TYR A 244 16.94 -11.97 -3.37
N GLY A 245 17.61 -10.94 -3.90
CA GLY A 245 17.50 -10.47 -5.27
C GLY A 245 16.44 -9.38 -5.51
N TYR A 246 15.68 -8.91 -4.53
CA TYR A 246 14.63 -7.89 -4.69
C TYR A 246 14.55 -6.95 -3.47
N CYS A 247 13.96 -5.74 -3.66
CA CYS A 247 13.80 -4.77 -2.56
C CYS A 247 12.81 -5.22 -1.49
N SER A 248 11.88 -6.10 -1.83
CA SER A 248 10.86 -6.67 -0.95
C SER A 248 10.46 -8.06 -1.45
N ASP A 249 9.76 -8.83 -0.65
CA ASP A 249 9.05 -10.04 -1.06
C ASP A 249 7.75 -9.71 -1.82
N HIS A 250 7.42 -8.41 -1.91
CA HIS A 250 6.36 -7.88 -2.76
C HIS A 250 6.93 -7.00 -3.88
N PHE A 251 6.27 -7.03 -5.04
CA PHE A 251 6.37 -5.97 -6.04
C PHE A 251 5.34 -4.89 -5.73
N GLY A 252 5.70 -3.62 -5.95
CA GLY A 252 4.78 -2.51 -5.78
C GLY A 252 3.82 -2.37 -6.95
N MET A 253 2.73 -1.61 -6.71
CA MET A 253 1.82 -1.16 -7.76
C MET A 253 1.93 0.34 -7.95
N SER A 254 1.96 0.78 -9.20
CA SER A 254 1.96 2.20 -9.60
C SER A 254 0.71 2.52 -10.41
N LEU A 255 0.06 3.61 -10.08
CA LEU A 255 -1.12 4.15 -10.77
C LEU A 255 -0.87 5.61 -11.14
N THR A 256 -1.05 5.97 -12.41
CA THR A 256 -1.05 7.36 -12.88
C THR A 256 -2.43 7.71 -13.40
N ILE A 257 -3.03 8.74 -12.83
CA ILE A 257 -4.33 9.25 -13.24
C ILE A 257 -4.26 10.70 -13.64
N GLN A 258 -5.16 11.09 -14.55
CA GLN A 258 -5.49 12.47 -14.86
C GLN A 258 -6.88 12.78 -14.34
N TYR A 259 -7.08 13.93 -13.68
CA TYR A 259 -8.34 14.29 -13.04
C TYR A 259 -8.71 15.76 -13.30
N ALA A 260 -10.01 16.12 -13.15
CA ALA A 260 -10.52 17.49 -13.37
C ALA A 260 -11.22 18.09 -12.15
#